data_8b443bfd1e1a56fdef85372d564582ea
#
_entry.id   8b443bfd1e1a56fdef85372d564582ea
#
_cell.length_a   1.000
_cell.length_b   1.000
_cell.length_c   1.000
_cell.angle_alpha   90.00
_cell.angle_beta   90.00
_cell.angle_gamma   90.00
#
_symmetry.space_group_name_H-M   'P 1'
#
loop_
_entity.id
_entity.type
_entity.pdbx_description
1 polymer ?
#
loop_
_entity_poly.entity_id
_entity_poly.type
_entity_poly.pdbx_seq_one_letter_code
_entity_poly.pdbx_strand_id
1 'polypeptide(L)'
;LDELIDAVAEKSGYIKSMQALGEEGSTRIENINELKSNALTMIQENEDTTLPDFLEQVALVSDLDSYDGDLDRVSLMTMHSAKGLEFDTVFLVGAEDNIFPSYRSINDPAEMEEERRLAYVAITRAKRMLYVTHTSYRVLYGQTMRNRLSTFIREIPEEYIEKTGDRPKQASTWKK
;
A
#
# COMPACT_ATOMS: atom_id res chain seq x y z
N LEU A 1 15.46 22.65 -8.23
CA LEU A 1 14.89 21.29 -8.05
C LEU A 1 14.39 20.73 -9.37
N ASP A 2 13.64 21.49 -10.15
CA ASP A 2 13.14 21.10 -11.47
C ASP A 2 14.26 20.69 -12.43
N GLU A 3 15.33 21.48 -12.52
CA GLU A 3 16.53 21.14 -13.30
C GLU A 3 17.21 19.85 -12.81
N LEU A 4 17.16 19.58 -11.50
CA LEU A 4 17.70 18.35 -10.93
C LEU A 4 16.87 17.14 -11.37
N ILE A 5 15.54 17.26 -11.36
CA ILE A 5 14.62 16.20 -11.82
C ILE A 5 14.89 15.88 -13.29
N ASP A 6 15.01 16.93 -14.14
CA ASP A 6 15.36 16.74 -15.55
C ASP A 6 16.72 16.04 -15.73
N ALA A 7 17.74 16.52 -15.03
CA ALA A 7 19.07 15.96 -15.12
C ALA A 7 19.11 14.47 -14.69
N VAL A 8 18.37 14.11 -13.65
CA VAL A 8 18.25 12.71 -13.19
C VAL A 8 17.50 11.87 -14.22
N ALA A 9 16.36 12.35 -14.72
CA ALA A 9 15.51 11.61 -15.66
C ALA A 9 16.22 11.37 -17.00
N GLU A 10 16.97 12.35 -17.49
CA GLU A 10 17.75 12.24 -18.74
C GLU A 10 19.02 11.40 -18.58
N LYS A 11 19.86 11.71 -17.55
CA LYS A 11 21.15 11.03 -17.36
C LYS A 11 21.00 9.56 -16.96
N SER A 12 19.94 9.20 -16.23
CA SER A 12 19.62 7.81 -15.93
C SER A 12 19.14 7.02 -17.15
N GLY A 13 18.79 7.69 -18.25
CA GLY A 13 18.17 7.08 -19.42
C GLY A 13 16.69 6.75 -19.23
N TYR A 14 16.07 7.19 -18.13
CA TYR A 14 14.66 6.91 -17.82
C TYR A 14 13.74 7.41 -18.93
N ILE A 15 13.87 8.66 -19.35
CA ILE A 15 13.05 9.24 -20.41
C ILE A 15 13.14 8.41 -21.70
N LYS A 16 14.36 8.03 -22.10
CA LYS A 16 14.58 7.20 -23.30
C LYS A 16 13.95 5.81 -23.17
N SER A 17 14.01 5.22 -21.98
CA SER A 17 13.38 3.93 -21.70
C SER A 17 11.85 4.02 -21.78
N MET A 18 11.27 5.09 -21.22
CA MET A 18 9.82 5.31 -21.27
C MET A 18 9.33 5.59 -22.70
N GLN A 19 10.06 6.38 -23.48
CA GLN A 19 9.72 6.62 -24.88
C GLN A 19 9.63 5.31 -25.70
N ALA A 20 10.43 4.31 -25.35
CA ALA A 20 10.38 3.00 -26.02
C ALA A 20 9.14 2.17 -25.69
N LEU A 21 8.39 2.52 -24.61
CA LEU A 21 7.16 1.84 -24.19
C LEU A 21 5.87 2.40 -24.83
N GLY A 22 6.00 3.41 -25.69
CA GLY A 22 4.85 4.01 -26.38
C GLY A 22 3.87 4.71 -25.42
N GLU A 23 2.58 4.41 -25.52
CA GLU A 23 1.52 5.10 -24.80
C GLU A 23 1.66 4.98 -23.27
N GLU A 24 2.00 3.79 -22.75
CA GLU A 24 2.26 3.59 -21.33
C GLU A 24 3.44 4.45 -20.84
N GLY A 25 4.49 4.57 -21.65
CA GLY A 25 5.64 5.40 -21.34
C GLY A 25 5.31 6.89 -21.36
N SER A 26 4.39 7.34 -22.21
CA SER A 26 3.93 8.74 -22.24
C SER A 26 3.31 9.16 -20.93
N THR A 27 2.43 8.36 -20.36
CA THR A 27 1.81 8.62 -19.05
C THR A 27 2.87 8.75 -17.93
N ARG A 28 3.90 7.92 -17.96
CA ARG A 28 4.99 7.99 -16.97
C ARG A 28 5.84 9.25 -17.14
N ILE A 29 6.04 9.72 -18.38
CA ILE A 29 6.72 11.00 -18.64
C ILE A 29 5.86 12.18 -18.16
N GLU A 30 4.55 12.12 -18.35
CA GLU A 30 3.62 13.13 -17.83
C GLU A 30 3.70 13.22 -16.30
N ASN A 31 3.77 12.10 -15.57
CA ASN A 31 3.95 12.09 -14.12
C ASN A 31 5.28 12.76 -13.69
N ILE A 32 6.37 12.60 -14.46
CA ILE A 32 7.61 13.34 -14.18
C ILE A 32 7.43 14.85 -14.38
N ASN A 33 6.69 15.25 -15.41
CA ASN A 33 6.40 16.68 -15.64
C ASN A 33 5.53 17.27 -14.54
N GLU A 34 4.59 16.50 -14.01
CA GLU A 34 3.77 16.90 -12.86
C GLU A 34 4.62 17.05 -11.60
N LEU A 35 5.52 16.10 -11.33
CA LEU A 35 6.48 16.21 -10.22
C LEU A 35 7.34 17.48 -10.32
N LYS A 36 7.79 17.85 -11.52
CA LYS A 36 8.50 19.10 -11.77
C LYS A 36 7.65 20.32 -11.47
N SER A 37 6.38 20.30 -11.89
CA SER A 37 5.45 21.39 -11.63
C SER A 37 5.23 21.57 -10.13
N ASN A 38 5.13 20.51 -9.37
CA ASN A 38 5.04 20.54 -7.91
C ASN A 38 6.30 21.14 -7.28
N ALA A 39 7.49 20.74 -7.75
CA ALA A 39 8.74 21.29 -7.27
C ALA A 39 8.86 22.83 -7.52
N LEU A 40 8.42 23.28 -8.70
CA LEU A 40 8.38 24.71 -9.02
C LEU A 40 7.41 25.49 -8.13
N THR A 41 6.23 24.92 -7.86
CA THR A 41 5.24 25.53 -6.97
C THR A 41 5.80 25.69 -5.56
N MET A 42 6.47 24.67 -5.02
CA MET A 42 7.09 24.75 -3.70
C MET A 42 8.16 25.84 -3.62
N ILE A 43 9.00 25.98 -4.65
CA ILE A 43 10.02 27.04 -4.69
C ILE A 43 9.36 28.42 -4.77
N GLN A 44 8.24 28.56 -5.50
CA GLN A 44 7.50 29.81 -5.58
C GLN A 44 6.86 30.20 -4.24
N GLU A 45 6.40 29.22 -3.46
CA GLU A 45 5.84 29.44 -2.13
C GLU A 45 6.89 29.73 -1.08
N ASN A 46 8.07 29.10 -1.20
CA ASN A 46 9.20 29.31 -0.31
C ASN A 46 10.53 29.16 -1.08
N GLU A 47 11.21 30.28 -1.31
CA GLU A 47 12.49 30.34 -2.05
C GLU A 47 13.62 29.55 -1.35
N ASP A 48 13.54 29.34 -0.02
CA ASP A 48 14.51 28.59 0.77
C ASP A 48 14.28 27.06 0.73
N THR A 49 13.32 26.56 -0.07
CA THR A 49 13.01 25.13 -0.19
C THR A 49 14.23 24.31 -0.63
N THR A 50 14.60 23.36 0.20
CA THR A 50 15.72 22.46 -0.05
C THR A 50 15.28 21.13 -0.68
N LEU A 51 16.22 20.35 -1.22
CA LEU A 51 15.92 19.00 -1.71
C LEU A 51 15.37 18.07 -0.61
N PRO A 52 15.89 18.05 0.63
CA PRO A 52 15.27 17.29 1.72
C PRO A 52 13.81 17.67 1.97
N ASP A 53 13.47 18.97 2.00
CA ASP A 53 12.10 19.44 2.20
C ASP A 53 11.17 18.96 1.09
N PHE A 54 11.64 19.04 -0.16
CA PHE A 54 10.90 18.51 -1.31
C PHE A 54 10.67 17.01 -1.21
N LEU A 55 11.70 16.23 -0.87
CA LEU A 55 11.57 14.77 -0.73
C LEU A 55 10.64 14.39 0.43
N GLU A 56 10.68 15.12 1.53
CA GLU A 56 9.76 14.92 2.65
C GLU A 56 8.32 15.20 2.23
N GLN A 57 8.07 16.30 1.53
CA GLN A 57 6.74 16.64 1.04
C GLN A 57 6.23 15.62 0.02
N VAL A 58 7.05 15.23 -0.96
CA VAL A 58 6.65 14.19 -1.94
C VAL A 58 6.32 12.85 -1.26
N ALA A 59 7.08 12.48 -0.21
CA ALA A 59 6.78 11.29 0.56
C ALA A 59 5.45 11.39 1.35
N LEU A 60 5.06 12.60 1.75
CA LEU A 60 3.79 12.87 2.45
C LEU A 60 2.59 13.00 1.49
N VAL A 61 2.82 13.56 0.30
CA VAL A 61 1.77 13.92 -0.70
C VAL A 61 1.20 12.70 -1.43
N SER A 62 1.88 11.53 -1.35
CA SER A 62 1.60 10.39 -2.23
C SER A 62 0.14 9.92 -2.28
N ASP A 63 -0.70 10.10 -1.23
CA ASP A 63 -2.13 9.72 -1.27
C ASP A 63 -3.03 10.55 -0.32
N LEU A 64 -2.46 11.49 0.41
CA LEU A 64 -3.20 12.30 1.39
C LEU A 64 -4.07 13.39 0.76
N ASP A 65 -3.68 13.91 -0.40
CA ASP A 65 -4.37 15.03 -1.06
C ASP A 65 -5.75 14.69 -1.62
N SER A 66 -6.05 13.41 -1.79
CA SER A 66 -7.39 12.95 -2.17
C SER A 66 -8.27 12.57 -0.98
N TYR A 67 -7.73 12.59 0.25
CA TYR A 67 -8.48 12.24 1.45
C TYR A 67 -9.16 13.47 2.05
N ASP A 68 -10.43 13.64 1.73
CA ASP A 68 -11.33 14.58 2.38
C ASP A 68 -12.06 13.83 3.53
N GLY A 69 -11.60 14.08 4.76
CA GLY A 69 -12.11 13.42 5.96
C GLY A 69 -13.57 13.75 6.32
N ASP A 70 -14.13 14.79 5.71
CA ASP A 70 -15.50 15.27 6.00
C ASP A 70 -16.58 14.60 5.14
N LEU A 71 -16.18 13.78 4.15
CA LEU A 71 -17.15 13.08 3.33
C LEU A 71 -17.56 11.74 3.95
N ASP A 72 -18.85 11.49 4.04
CA ASP A 72 -19.44 10.19 4.43
C ASP A 72 -19.21 9.15 3.33
N ARG A 73 -17.99 8.57 3.32
CA ARG A 73 -17.54 7.60 2.32
C ARG A 73 -16.61 6.55 2.92
N VAL A 74 -16.53 5.39 2.27
CA VAL A 74 -15.51 4.39 2.52
C VAL A 74 -14.28 4.70 1.66
N SER A 75 -13.12 4.88 2.31
CA SER A 75 -11.85 5.09 1.62
C SER A 75 -11.15 3.76 1.39
N LEU A 76 -10.69 3.51 0.16
CA LEU A 76 -9.86 2.38 -0.22
C LEU A 76 -8.44 2.88 -0.48
N MET A 77 -7.47 2.26 0.18
CA MET A 77 -6.07 2.67 0.07
C MET A 77 -5.13 1.51 0.32
N THR A 78 -3.86 1.66 -0.04
CA THR A 78 -2.83 0.72 0.35
C THR A 78 -2.45 0.92 1.82
N MET A 79 -1.83 -0.08 2.45
CA MET A 79 -1.29 0.07 3.82
C MET A 79 -0.20 1.13 3.90
N HIS A 80 0.60 1.29 2.83
CA HIS A 80 1.63 2.32 2.74
C HIS A 80 1.01 3.72 2.76
N SER A 81 -0.03 3.93 1.95
CA SER A 81 -0.75 5.21 1.87
C SER A 81 -1.51 5.55 3.15
N ALA A 82 -1.78 4.57 4.01
CA ALA A 82 -2.45 4.79 5.29
C ALA A 82 -1.53 5.37 6.37
N LYS A 83 -0.21 5.48 6.12
CA LYS A 83 0.74 6.03 7.09
C LYS A 83 0.38 7.49 7.41
N GLY A 84 0.25 7.79 8.69
CA GLY A 84 -0.12 9.13 9.18
C GLY A 84 -1.62 9.39 9.29
N LEU A 85 -2.46 8.58 8.64
CA LEU A 85 -3.92 8.66 8.76
C LEU A 85 -4.41 7.81 9.92
N GLU A 86 -5.62 8.12 10.41
CA GLU A 86 -6.30 7.33 11.44
C GLU A 86 -7.81 7.34 11.19
N PHE A 87 -8.44 6.18 11.40
CA PHE A 87 -9.86 5.95 11.13
C PHE A 87 -10.54 5.31 12.35
N ASP A 88 -11.80 5.62 12.57
CA ASP A 88 -12.58 4.97 13.65
C ASP A 88 -12.65 3.46 13.44
N THR A 89 -12.84 3.04 12.19
CA THR A 89 -12.94 1.63 11.80
C THR A 89 -12.04 1.36 10.59
N VAL A 90 -11.24 0.30 10.68
CA VAL A 90 -10.35 -0.15 9.60
C VAL A 90 -10.69 -1.59 9.23
N PHE A 91 -10.75 -1.87 7.94
CA PHE A 91 -10.83 -3.20 7.38
C PHE A 91 -9.49 -3.55 6.71
N LEU A 92 -8.70 -4.39 7.36
CA LEU A 92 -7.50 -4.97 6.76
C LEU A 92 -7.91 -6.19 5.94
N VAL A 93 -7.89 -6.06 4.64
CA VAL A 93 -8.38 -7.11 3.73
C VAL A 93 -7.25 -7.95 3.15
N GLY A 94 -7.49 -9.25 2.97
CA GLY A 94 -6.50 -10.15 2.36
C GLY A 94 -5.33 -10.49 3.28
N ALA A 95 -5.56 -10.58 4.60
CA ALA A 95 -4.54 -10.98 5.58
C ALA A 95 -4.20 -12.47 5.48
N GLU A 96 -3.50 -12.86 4.44
CA GLU A 96 -3.16 -14.24 4.07
C GLU A 96 -1.68 -14.35 3.72
N ASP A 97 -1.01 -15.42 4.18
CA ASP A 97 0.35 -15.74 3.74
C ASP A 97 0.39 -15.80 2.19
N ASN A 98 1.45 -15.33 1.56
CA ASN A 98 1.65 -15.11 0.12
C ASN A 98 0.94 -13.87 -0.47
N ILE A 99 0.09 -13.19 0.29
CA ILE A 99 -0.49 -11.89 -0.05
C ILE A 99 0.06 -10.84 0.89
N PHE A 100 -0.12 -11.06 2.20
CA PHE A 100 0.43 -10.23 3.26
C PHE A 100 0.75 -11.10 4.49
N PRO A 101 2.05 -11.45 4.71
CA PRO A 101 3.24 -11.05 3.94
C PRO A 101 3.23 -11.56 2.49
N SER A 102 3.91 -10.81 1.62
CA SER A 102 4.01 -11.15 0.21
C SER A 102 4.80 -12.45 -0.01
N TYR A 103 4.51 -13.18 -1.09
CA TYR A 103 5.27 -14.37 -1.46
C TYR A 103 6.79 -14.12 -1.56
N ARG A 104 7.19 -12.91 -1.99
CA ARG A 104 8.61 -12.57 -2.15
C ARG A 104 9.30 -12.39 -0.81
N SER A 105 8.60 -11.82 0.16
CA SER A 105 9.14 -11.48 1.47
C SER A 105 9.29 -12.70 2.40
N ILE A 106 8.49 -13.76 2.21
CA ILE A 106 8.46 -14.92 3.14
C ILE A 106 9.82 -15.60 3.35
N ASN A 107 10.68 -15.59 2.32
CA ASN A 107 11.98 -16.23 2.37
C ASN A 107 13.15 -15.25 2.63
N ASP A 108 12.87 -13.98 2.82
CA ASP A 108 13.86 -12.95 3.11
C ASP A 108 13.57 -12.32 4.49
N PRO A 109 14.45 -12.52 5.48
CA PRO A 109 14.23 -11.98 6.82
C PRO A 109 14.16 -10.46 6.87
N ALA A 110 14.89 -9.73 6.02
CA ALA A 110 14.86 -8.28 5.99
C ALA A 110 13.52 -7.77 5.41
N GLU A 111 13.07 -8.36 4.32
CA GLU A 111 11.77 -8.07 3.72
C GLU A 111 10.62 -8.42 4.67
N MET A 112 10.72 -9.53 5.40
CA MET A 112 9.72 -9.93 6.41
C MET A 112 9.60 -8.91 7.54
N GLU A 113 10.72 -8.33 7.99
CA GLU A 113 10.68 -7.29 9.03
C GLU A 113 10.06 -5.99 8.50
N GLU A 114 10.25 -5.65 7.23
CA GLU A 114 9.59 -4.50 6.62
C GLU A 114 8.07 -4.73 6.46
N GLU A 115 7.66 -5.90 6.02
CA GLU A 115 6.24 -6.30 5.99
C GLU A 115 5.63 -6.30 7.41
N ARG A 116 6.40 -6.67 8.43
CA ARG A 116 5.97 -6.59 9.84
C ARG A 116 5.74 -5.15 10.30
N ARG A 117 6.63 -4.22 9.92
CA ARG A 117 6.44 -2.80 10.19
C ARG A 117 5.20 -2.27 9.51
N LEU A 118 4.96 -2.71 8.28
CA LEU A 118 3.76 -2.35 7.53
C LEU A 118 2.49 -2.92 8.19
N ALA A 119 2.54 -4.14 8.72
CA ALA A 119 1.45 -4.72 9.50
C ALA A 119 1.14 -3.88 10.75
N TYR A 120 2.19 -3.48 11.47
CA TYR A 120 2.04 -2.60 12.63
C TYR A 120 1.40 -1.26 12.24
N VAL A 121 1.87 -0.65 11.14
CA VAL A 121 1.25 0.59 10.63
C VAL A 121 -0.22 0.37 10.34
N ALA A 122 -0.59 -0.67 9.59
CA ALA A 122 -1.98 -0.93 9.21
C ALA A 122 -2.90 -1.15 10.43
N ILE A 123 -2.45 -1.93 11.41
CA ILE A 123 -3.20 -2.21 12.65
C ILE A 123 -3.41 -0.93 13.46
N THR A 124 -2.39 -0.10 13.58
CA THR A 124 -2.44 1.15 14.37
C THR A 124 -3.24 2.27 13.71
N ARG A 125 -3.75 2.08 12.49
CA ARG A 125 -4.65 3.07 11.86
C ARG A 125 -6.05 3.04 12.46
N ALA A 126 -6.44 1.96 13.13
CA ALA A 126 -7.75 1.84 13.75
C ALA A 126 -7.76 2.51 15.13
N LYS A 127 -8.64 3.52 15.31
CA LYS A 127 -8.87 4.17 16.61
C LYS A 127 -9.73 3.33 17.54
N ARG A 128 -10.74 2.65 16.98
CA ARG A 128 -11.76 1.93 17.77
C ARG A 128 -11.95 0.49 17.35
N MET A 129 -12.02 0.21 16.04
CA MET A 129 -12.37 -1.10 15.53
C MET A 129 -11.48 -1.51 14.36
N LEU A 130 -10.86 -2.67 14.49
CA LEU A 130 -10.08 -3.29 13.40
C LEU A 130 -10.77 -4.60 13.00
N TYR A 131 -11.14 -4.70 11.74
CA TYR A 131 -11.59 -5.93 11.12
C TYR A 131 -10.49 -6.49 10.23
N VAL A 132 -10.09 -7.72 10.49
CA VAL A 132 -9.12 -8.44 9.66
C VAL A 132 -9.86 -9.52 8.89
N THR A 133 -9.74 -9.48 7.56
CA THR A 133 -10.42 -10.46 6.72
C THR A 133 -9.42 -11.34 5.97
N HIS A 134 -9.73 -12.62 5.87
CA HIS A 134 -8.99 -13.57 5.07
C HIS A 134 -9.93 -14.59 4.44
N THR A 135 -9.48 -15.26 3.40
CA THR A 135 -10.21 -16.37 2.78
C THR A 135 -9.33 -17.62 2.68
N SER A 136 -9.95 -18.79 2.81
CA SER A 136 -9.23 -20.06 2.63
C SER A 136 -8.92 -20.36 1.17
N TYR A 137 -9.62 -19.74 0.23
CA TYR A 137 -9.45 -19.93 -1.22
C TYR A 137 -9.59 -18.59 -1.92
N ARG A 138 -8.65 -18.27 -2.78
CA ARG A 138 -8.64 -17.04 -3.57
C ARG A 138 -8.23 -17.35 -5.00
N VAL A 139 -8.94 -16.80 -5.95
CA VAL A 139 -8.52 -16.85 -7.36
C VAL A 139 -7.67 -15.62 -7.64
N LEU A 140 -6.40 -15.84 -7.98
CA LEU A 140 -5.46 -14.81 -8.42
C LEU A 140 -4.86 -15.23 -9.76
N TYR A 141 -4.89 -14.33 -10.73
CA TYR A 141 -4.35 -14.58 -12.09
C TYR A 141 -4.88 -15.89 -12.72
N GLY A 142 -6.17 -16.18 -12.49
CA GLY A 142 -6.82 -17.39 -13.02
C GLY A 142 -6.49 -18.70 -12.29
N GLN A 143 -5.68 -18.65 -11.23
CA GLN A 143 -5.34 -19.81 -10.41
C GLN A 143 -5.98 -19.73 -9.04
N THR A 144 -6.56 -20.85 -8.59
CA THR A 144 -7.09 -20.97 -7.22
C THR A 144 -5.96 -21.26 -6.26
N MET A 145 -5.72 -20.32 -5.36
CA MET A 145 -4.72 -20.43 -4.29
C MET A 145 -5.40 -20.76 -2.97
N ARG A 146 -4.73 -21.59 -2.16
CA ARG A 146 -5.14 -21.87 -0.79
C ARG A 146 -4.09 -21.33 0.15
N ASN A 147 -4.37 -20.19 0.76
CA ASN A 147 -3.47 -19.51 1.68
C ASN A 147 -3.88 -19.76 3.14
N ARG A 148 -2.93 -19.62 4.04
CA ARG A 148 -3.19 -19.59 5.49
C ARG A 148 -3.46 -18.17 5.92
N LEU A 149 -4.13 -18.03 7.07
CA LEU A 149 -4.18 -16.73 7.74
C LEU A 149 -2.76 -16.17 7.90
N SER A 150 -2.61 -14.88 7.67
CA SER A 150 -1.33 -14.18 7.76
C SER A 150 -0.56 -14.51 9.04
N THR A 151 0.74 -14.73 8.90
CA THR A 151 1.66 -14.93 10.03
C THR A 151 1.55 -13.81 11.05
N PHE A 152 1.43 -12.56 10.62
CA PHE A 152 1.33 -11.41 11.52
C PHE A 152 0.05 -11.42 12.37
N ILE A 153 -1.05 -11.93 11.83
CA ILE A 153 -2.30 -12.06 12.57
C ILE A 153 -2.26 -13.25 13.53
N ARG A 154 -1.57 -14.33 13.16
CA ARG A 154 -1.38 -15.50 14.05
C ARG A 154 -0.47 -15.22 15.26
N GLU A 155 0.36 -14.19 15.19
CA GLU A 155 1.21 -13.73 16.30
C GLU A 155 0.44 -12.91 17.34
N ILE A 156 -0.74 -12.40 17.01
CA ILE A 156 -1.59 -11.69 17.96
C ILE A 156 -2.20 -12.71 18.95
N PRO A 157 -2.07 -12.50 20.27
CA PRO A 157 -2.67 -13.39 21.26
C PRO A 157 -4.18 -13.54 21.05
N GLU A 158 -4.69 -14.77 21.17
CA GLU A 158 -6.11 -15.07 20.91
C GLU A 158 -7.09 -14.28 21.79
N GLU A 159 -6.67 -13.89 22.99
CA GLU A 159 -7.45 -13.07 23.92
C GLU A 159 -7.82 -11.68 23.38
N TYR A 160 -7.08 -11.19 22.38
CA TYR A 160 -7.35 -9.91 21.69
C TYR A 160 -8.10 -10.06 20.37
N ILE A 161 -8.48 -11.30 19.99
CA ILE A 161 -9.13 -11.58 18.72
C ILE A 161 -10.52 -12.14 18.93
N GLU A 162 -11.53 -11.44 18.45
CA GLU A 162 -12.87 -11.96 18.30
C GLU A 162 -13.03 -12.58 16.91
N LYS A 163 -13.27 -13.89 16.83
CA LYS A 163 -13.45 -14.62 15.57
C LYS A 163 -14.91 -14.57 15.16
N THR A 164 -15.21 -13.87 14.08
CA THR A 164 -16.54 -13.77 13.48
C THR A 164 -16.54 -14.45 12.11
N GLY A 165 -17.67 -14.97 11.69
CA GLY A 165 -17.86 -15.60 10.38
C GLY A 165 -18.23 -17.07 10.45
N ASP A 166 -18.93 -17.54 9.42
CA ASP A 166 -19.32 -18.95 9.30
C ASP A 166 -18.09 -19.84 9.13
N ARG A 167 -17.88 -20.76 10.05
CA ARG A 167 -17.02 -21.90 9.78
C ARG A 167 -17.61 -22.61 8.54
N PRO A 168 -16.81 -22.94 7.51
CA PRO A 168 -17.33 -23.72 6.39
C PRO A 168 -17.98 -24.97 6.99
N LYS A 169 -19.29 -25.13 6.79
CA LYS A 169 -20.01 -26.34 7.21
C LYS A 169 -19.23 -27.51 6.61
N GLN A 170 -18.73 -28.39 7.47
CA GLN A 170 -18.08 -29.62 7.00
C GLN A 170 -19.00 -30.21 5.94
N ALA A 171 -18.48 -30.42 4.74
CA ALA A 171 -19.23 -31.03 3.67
C ALA A 171 -19.81 -32.36 4.22
N SER A 172 -21.12 -32.41 4.34
CA SER A 172 -21.81 -33.64 4.73
C SER A 172 -21.37 -34.71 3.73
N THR A 173 -20.69 -35.72 4.23
CA THR A 173 -20.35 -36.92 3.45
C THR A 173 -21.63 -37.46 2.81
N TRP A 174 -21.77 -37.25 1.51
CA TRP A 174 -22.80 -37.94 0.73
C TRP A 174 -22.52 -39.42 0.82
N LYS A 175 -23.24 -40.13 1.71
CA LYS A 175 -23.33 -41.59 1.63
C LYS A 175 -24.13 -41.90 0.38
N LYS A 176 -23.50 -42.63 -0.55
CA LYS A 176 -24.17 -43.30 -1.65
C LYS A 176 -25.06 -44.45 -1.10
#